data_516f8279f790eb2676d982d514f0925b
#
_entry.id   516f8279f790eb2676d982d514f0925b
#
_cell.length_a   1.000
_cell.length_b   1.000
_cell.length_c   1.000
_cell.angle_alpha   90.00
_cell.angle_beta   90.00
_cell.angle_gamma   90.00
#
_symmetry.space_group_name_H-M   'P 1'
#
loop_
_entity.id
_entity.type
_entity.pdbx_description
1 polymer ?
#
loop_
_entity_poly.entity_id
_entity_poly.type
_entity_poly.pdbx_seq_one_letter_code
_entity_poly.pdbx_strand_id
1 'polypeptide(L)'
;DRSDEDPLVVAGGPCVYNAEPVADFFDVFFIGESEEAIGEMVDIVKAWKAEGKPGGRKEAIRRLAQIDGCYAPSLYEVSYYENGVFRSIRPIDEAAQFPVKKRVIRDVDHVHIDDKPILPHIEIVHDRAVLEMFRGCSRGCRFCQAGMIYRPVREKSEERLQEIADTLIKNTGYNEISLMSLSSADYSCLPELVDHLLENFKDKRVSVSLPSLRVDSFSIDIAKKIQQVRKSGLTLAPEAGTQRMRDVINKGVTEEDIMGACANAFKNGWKKVKLYFMMGLPTETDEDLKGIADLANRIHELYHEIKGRYDLRITVSVSSFVPKPFTPFQWMPQCSVEEIERKQQYLKSLFTNRHIKYAYHDAKTGYIEAVL
;
A
#
# COMPACT_ATOMS: atom_id res chain seq x y z
N ASP A 1 -12.09 24.94 -19.41
CA ASP A 1 -11.06 25.97 -19.16
C ASP A 1 -11.41 26.70 -17.87
N ARG A 2 -10.44 26.83 -16.96
CA ARG A 2 -10.60 27.57 -15.69
C ARG A 2 -10.17 29.02 -15.87
N SER A 3 -10.92 29.94 -15.30
CA SER A 3 -10.64 31.37 -15.24
C SER A 3 -9.95 31.75 -13.92
N ASP A 4 -9.58 33.02 -13.77
CA ASP A 4 -9.00 33.53 -12.51
C ASP A 4 -10.00 33.52 -11.34
N GLU A 5 -11.31 33.45 -11.61
CA GLU A 5 -12.35 33.38 -10.58
C GLU A 5 -12.64 31.96 -10.09
N ASP A 6 -12.21 30.95 -10.83
CA ASP A 6 -12.42 29.56 -10.45
C ASP A 6 -11.50 29.15 -9.28
N PRO A 7 -11.91 28.18 -8.44
CA PRO A 7 -11.07 27.66 -7.37
C PRO A 7 -9.76 27.07 -7.89
N LEU A 8 -8.68 27.21 -7.10
CA LEU A 8 -7.45 26.44 -7.31
C LEU A 8 -7.73 24.96 -7.06
N VAL A 9 -7.22 24.11 -7.93
CA VAL A 9 -7.37 22.65 -7.83
C VAL A 9 -6.02 22.04 -7.48
N VAL A 10 -5.95 21.42 -6.31
CA VAL A 10 -4.71 20.82 -5.77
C VAL A 10 -4.90 19.32 -5.61
N ALA A 11 -3.91 18.53 -6.00
CA ALA A 11 -3.89 17.10 -5.81
C ALA A 11 -2.79 16.67 -4.84
N GLY A 12 -3.05 15.62 -4.06
CA GLY A 12 -2.10 15.00 -3.15
C GLY A 12 -2.33 13.50 -3.03
N GLY A 13 -1.49 12.81 -2.29
CA GLY A 13 -1.55 11.36 -2.06
C GLY A 13 -0.58 10.56 -2.95
N PRO A 14 -0.62 9.21 -2.89
CA PRO A 14 0.39 8.37 -3.54
C PRO A 14 0.36 8.43 -5.08
N CYS A 15 -0.80 8.69 -5.69
CA CYS A 15 -0.92 8.71 -7.14
C CYS A 15 -0.25 9.93 -7.79
N VAL A 16 -0.10 11.04 -7.05
CA VAL A 16 0.50 12.27 -7.60
C VAL A 16 2.00 12.18 -7.87
N TYR A 17 2.65 11.10 -7.46
CA TYR A 17 4.02 10.83 -7.86
C TYR A 17 4.16 10.60 -9.37
N ASN A 18 3.06 10.27 -10.06
CA ASN A 18 2.96 10.25 -11.52
C ASN A 18 1.96 11.34 -11.96
N ALA A 19 2.34 12.60 -11.85
CA ALA A 19 1.47 13.73 -12.06
C ALA A 19 1.13 14.01 -13.54
N GLU A 20 2.07 13.72 -14.46
CA GLU A 20 1.98 14.14 -15.86
C GLU A 20 0.74 13.64 -16.63
N PRO A 21 0.24 12.39 -16.45
CA PRO A 21 -0.97 11.93 -17.15
C PRO A 21 -2.22 12.79 -16.88
N VAL A 22 -2.24 13.50 -15.75
CA VAL A 22 -3.39 14.31 -15.32
C VAL A 22 -3.00 15.79 -15.07
N ALA A 23 -1.84 16.21 -15.55
CA ALA A 23 -1.28 17.55 -15.31
C ALA A 23 -2.23 18.69 -15.70
N ASP A 24 -2.95 18.55 -16.81
CA ASP A 24 -3.88 19.57 -17.32
C ASP A 24 -5.10 19.82 -16.42
N PHE A 25 -5.40 18.89 -15.50
CA PHE A 25 -6.58 18.99 -14.63
C PHE A 25 -6.30 19.67 -13.30
N PHE A 26 -5.03 19.86 -12.92
CA PHE A 26 -4.63 20.38 -11.62
C PHE A 26 -3.72 21.59 -11.76
N ASP A 27 -3.81 22.53 -10.82
CA ASP A 27 -2.93 23.68 -10.75
C ASP A 27 -1.63 23.36 -10.01
N VAL A 28 -1.72 22.56 -8.96
CA VAL A 28 -0.60 22.17 -8.12
C VAL A 28 -0.77 20.72 -7.65
N PHE A 29 0.30 19.95 -7.74
CA PHE A 29 0.43 18.66 -7.09
C PHE A 29 1.32 18.80 -5.86
N PHE A 30 0.91 18.19 -4.76
CA PHE A 30 1.74 18.10 -3.57
C PHE A 30 2.31 16.69 -3.42
N ILE A 31 3.64 16.60 -3.47
CA ILE A 31 4.38 15.34 -3.43
C ILE A 31 4.99 15.16 -2.03
N GLY A 32 4.47 14.19 -1.29
CA GLY A 32 4.94 13.88 0.06
C GLY A 32 3.84 13.82 1.11
N GLU A 33 4.21 14.15 2.33
CA GLU A 33 3.36 14.09 3.53
C GLU A 33 2.85 15.49 3.85
N SER A 34 1.52 15.65 3.83
CA SER A 34 0.87 16.97 3.74
C SER A 34 0.46 17.59 5.08
N GLU A 35 0.65 16.93 6.20
CA GLU A 35 0.14 17.35 7.50
C GLU A 35 0.59 18.75 7.92
N GLU A 36 1.84 19.12 7.58
CA GLU A 36 2.35 20.47 7.78
C GLU A 36 2.03 21.39 6.59
N ALA A 37 2.28 20.89 5.38
CA ALA A 37 2.21 21.67 4.16
C ALA A 37 0.80 22.17 3.83
N ILE A 38 -0.26 21.46 4.23
CA ILE A 38 -1.62 21.93 3.99
C ILE A 38 -1.91 23.25 4.70
N GLY A 39 -1.35 23.43 5.91
CA GLY A 39 -1.41 24.71 6.64
C GLY A 39 -0.69 25.82 5.88
N GLU A 40 0.53 25.57 5.43
CA GLU A 40 1.31 26.52 4.63
C GLU A 40 0.58 26.93 3.36
N MET A 41 -0.01 25.96 2.63
CA MET A 41 -0.78 26.23 1.41
C MET A 41 -2.02 27.10 1.69
N VAL A 42 -2.76 26.78 2.74
CA VAL A 42 -3.94 27.54 3.15
C VAL A 42 -3.57 28.96 3.53
N ASP A 43 -2.48 29.17 4.27
CA ASP A 43 -2.03 30.50 4.70
C ASP A 43 -1.57 31.37 3.51
N ILE A 44 -0.86 30.77 2.55
CA ILE A 44 -0.50 31.46 1.30
C ILE A 44 -1.75 31.90 0.53
N VAL A 45 -2.74 31.01 0.38
CA VAL A 45 -3.97 31.35 -0.35
C VAL A 45 -4.79 32.41 0.39
N LYS A 46 -4.85 32.37 1.73
CA LYS A 46 -5.49 33.42 2.54
C LYS A 46 -4.80 34.75 2.39
N ALA A 47 -3.47 34.81 2.48
CA ALA A 47 -2.69 36.04 2.31
C ALA A 47 -2.91 36.64 0.92
N TRP A 48 -2.78 35.83 -0.14
CA TRP A 48 -3.04 36.26 -1.51
C TRP A 48 -4.45 36.85 -1.70
N LYS A 49 -5.48 36.21 -1.11
CA LYS A 49 -6.86 36.74 -1.15
C LYS A 49 -6.98 38.06 -0.39
N ALA A 50 -6.36 38.19 0.78
CA ALA A 50 -6.38 39.41 1.59
C ALA A 50 -5.69 40.59 0.90
N GLU A 51 -4.68 40.33 0.09
CA GLU A 51 -3.99 41.33 -0.76
C GLU A 51 -4.83 41.77 -1.98
N GLY A 52 -6.02 41.22 -2.20
CA GLY A 52 -6.87 41.52 -3.35
C GLY A 52 -6.53 40.70 -4.60
N LYS A 53 -5.96 39.52 -4.44
CA LYS A 53 -5.58 38.57 -5.50
C LYS A 53 -4.60 39.17 -6.53
N PRO A 54 -3.46 39.77 -6.13
CA PRO A 54 -2.52 40.34 -7.05
C PRO A 54 -2.04 39.30 -8.06
N GLY A 55 -1.89 39.71 -9.34
CA GLY A 55 -1.41 38.83 -10.41
C GLY A 55 -2.32 37.64 -10.76
N GLY A 56 -3.52 37.62 -10.24
CA GLY A 56 -4.52 36.58 -10.53
C GLY A 56 -4.09 35.16 -10.11
N ARG A 57 -4.73 34.18 -10.71
CA ARG A 57 -4.50 32.76 -10.47
C ARG A 57 -3.01 32.34 -10.64
N LYS A 58 -2.35 32.87 -11.64
CA LYS A 58 -0.95 32.58 -11.96
C LYS A 58 -0.02 32.88 -10.78
N GLU A 59 -0.22 34.03 -10.12
CA GLU A 59 0.61 34.42 -8.97
C GLU A 59 0.34 33.50 -7.76
N ALA A 60 -0.91 33.12 -7.51
CA ALA A 60 -1.21 32.17 -6.46
C ALA A 60 -0.48 30.83 -6.69
N ILE A 61 -0.47 30.31 -7.92
CA ILE A 61 0.24 29.10 -8.29
C ILE A 61 1.74 29.26 -8.08
N ARG A 62 2.35 30.41 -8.47
CA ARG A 62 3.77 30.69 -8.24
C ARG A 62 4.13 30.69 -6.76
N ARG A 63 3.29 31.27 -5.91
CA ARG A 63 3.51 31.27 -4.45
C ARG A 63 3.40 29.85 -3.85
N LEU A 64 2.43 29.06 -4.29
CA LEU A 64 2.29 27.66 -3.86
C LEU A 64 3.46 26.78 -4.32
N ALA A 65 3.98 27.02 -5.54
CA ALA A 65 5.11 26.27 -6.08
C ALA A 65 6.41 26.42 -5.28
N GLN A 66 6.51 27.43 -4.40
CA GLN A 66 7.68 27.63 -3.53
C GLN A 66 7.66 26.76 -2.28
N ILE A 67 6.51 26.11 -1.96
CA ILE A 67 6.44 25.14 -0.86
C ILE A 67 7.16 23.86 -1.27
N ASP A 68 8.03 23.34 -0.40
CA ASP A 68 8.71 22.06 -0.61
C ASP A 68 7.71 20.94 -0.86
N GLY A 69 7.85 20.25 -1.98
CA GLY A 69 6.94 19.18 -2.41
C GLY A 69 5.89 19.63 -3.43
N CYS A 70 5.72 20.92 -3.66
CA CYS A 70 4.77 21.42 -4.66
C CYS A 70 5.34 21.34 -6.08
N TYR A 71 4.57 20.72 -6.98
CA TYR A 71 4.79 20.70 -8.42
C TYR A 71 3.62 21.38 -9.10
N ALA A 72 3.89 22.48 -9.81
CA ALA A 72 2.89 23.24 -10.56
C ALA A 72 3.17 23.07 -12.08
N PRO A 73 2.45 22.21 -12.81
CA PRO A 73 2.76 21.86 -14.21
C PRO A 73 2.90 23.06 -15.12
N SER A 74 2.08 24.11 -14.94
CA SER A 74 2.11 25.32 -15.75
C SER A 74 3.42 26.13 -15.66
N LEU A 75 4.30 25.82 -14.71
CA LEU A 75 5.60 26.46 -14.54
C LEU A 75 6.75 25.66 -15.21
N TYR A 76 6.41 24.58 -15.91
CA TYR A 76 7.37 23.72 -16.63
C TYR A 76 6.98 23.58 -18.09
N GLU A 77 7.96 23.33 -18.92
CA GLU A 77 7.79 22.92 -20.31
C GLU A 77 8.21 21.48 -20.47
N VAL A 78 7.25 20.66 -20.91
CA VAL A 78 7.49 19.25 -21.25
C VAL A 78 7.64 19.12 -22.75
N SER A 79 8.65 18.42 -23.22
CA SER A 79 8.88 18.17 -24.64
C SER A 79 8.96 16.69 -24.96
N TYR A 80 8.54 16.33 -26.18
CA TYR A 80 8.51 14.98 -26.69
C TYR A 80 9.28 14.89 -28.02
N TYR A 81 9.76 13.70 -28.34
CA TYR A 81 10.24 13.40 -29.68
C TYR A 81 9.05 13.24 -30.65
N GLU A 82 9.32 13.25 -31.96
CA GLU A 82 8.29 13.09 -33.01
C GLU A 82 7.47 11.80 -32.87
N ASN A 83 8.04 10.75 -32.29
CA ASN A 83 7.39 9.47 -32.02
C ASN A 83 6.58 9.46 -30.70
N GLY A 84 6.40 10.60 -30.02
CA GLY A 84 5.66 10.72 -28.77
C GLY A 84 6.41 10.30 -27.51
N VAL A 85 7.66 9.86 -27.63
CA VAL A 85 8.48 9.52 -26.47
C VAL A 85 8.92 10.78 -25.73
N PHE A 86 8.83 10.78 -24.41
CA PHE A 86 9.29 11.85 -23.55
C PHE A 86 10.75 12.21 -23.84
N ARG A 87 11.01 13.49 -23.99
CA ARG A 87 12.34 14.04 -24.26
C ARG A 87 12.93 14.75 -23.05
N SER A 88 12.22 15.75 -22.53
CA SER A 88 12.70 16.52 -21.37
C SER A 88 11.57 17.28 -20.69
N ILE A 89 11.79 17.61 -19.43
CA ILE A 89 11.02 18.60 -18.68
C ILE A 89 12.00 19.67 -18.16
N ARG A 90 11.61 20.94 -18.23
CA ARG A 90 12.42 22.04 -17.72
C ARG A 90 11.54 23.12 -17.07
N PRO A 91 12.02 23.77 -16.01
CA PRO A 91 11.33 24.94 -15.47
C PRO A 91 11.37 26.10 -16.48
N ILE A 92 10.26 26.81 -16.59
CA ILE A 92 10.12 28.04 -17.41
C ILE A 92 9.79 29.27 -16.56
N ASP A 93 9.68 29.10 -15.26
CA ASP A 93 9.43 30.15 -14.27
C ASP A 93 10.38 29.96 -13.08
N GLU A 94 10.87 31.06 -12.52
CA GLU A 94 11.82 31.06 -11.39
C GLU A 94 11.25 30.51 -10.10
N ALA A 95 9.91 30.50 -9.95
CA ALA A 95 9.21 29.87 -8.80
C ALA A 95 9.18 28.35 -8.88
N ALA A 96 9.51 27.77 -10.04
CA ALA A 96 9.49 26.32 -10.24
C ALA A 96 10.71 25.65 -9.60
N GLN A 97 10.47 24.72 -8.67
CA GLN A 97 11.54 23.92 -8.05
C GLN A 97 11.97 22.78 -9.00
N PHE A 98 13.29 22.60 -9.21
CA PHE A 98 13.81 21.51 -10.03
C PHE A 98 15.14 20.96 -9.50
N PRO A 99 15.19 19.66 -9.10
CA PRO A 99 14.06 18.73 -9.01
C PRO A 99 13.09 19.08 -7.87
N VAL A 100 11.83 18.69 -8.02
CA VAL A 100 10.85 18.76 -6.94
C VAL A 100 11.20 17.69 -5.90
N LYS A 101 11.39 18.10 -4.65
CA LYS A 101 11.72 17.19 -3.56
C LYS A 101 10.46 16.87 -2.77
N LYS A 102 10.19 15.58 -2.55
CA LYS A 102 9.04 15.18 -1.71
C LYS A 102 9.20 15.71 -0.28
N ARG A 103 8.10 16.19 0.29
CA ARG A 103 8.04 16.56 1.71
C ARG A 103 8.00 15.30 2.57
N VAL A 104 8.79 15.29 3.65
CA VAL A 104 8.86 14.18 4.61
C VAL A 104 8.73 14.73 6.03
N ILE A 105 7.75 14.25 6.78
CA ILE A 105 7.62 14.54 8.20
C ILE A 105 8.63 13.69 8.96
N ARG A 106 9.48 14.32 9.73
CA ARG A 106 10.54 13.64 10.49
C ARG A 106 10.02 13.04 11.77
N ASP A 107 9.19 13.78 12.47
CA ASP A 107 8.60 13.39 13.74
C ASP A 107 7.16 12.93 13.54
N VAL A 108 6.95 11.63 13.49
CA VAL A 108 5.63 11.03 13.27
C VAL A 108 4.81 10.90 14.56
N ASP A 109 5.42 11.07 15.74
CA ASP A 109 4.71 11.06 17.02
C ASP A 109 3.85 12.31 17.21
N HIS A 110 4.34 13.45 16.72
CA HIS A 110 3.64 14.72 16.84
C HIS A 110 2.69 15.03 15.68
N VAL A 111 2.51 14.09 14.74
CA VAL A 111 1.49 14.24 13.71
C VAL A 111 0.10 14.33 14.35
N HIS A 112 -0.66 15.36 13.95
CA HIS A 112 -2.05 15.51 14.39
C HIS A 112 -2.89 14.31 13.96
N ILE A 113 -3.64 13.77 14.89
CA ILE A 113 -4.63 12.71 14.66
C ILE A 113 -5.96 13.23 15.19
N ASP A 114 -6.99 13.14 14.35
CA ASP A 114 -8.33 13.51 14.76
C ASP A 114 -8.82 12.54 15.85
N ASP A 115 -8.96 13.05 17.06
CA ASP A 115 -9.42 12.29 18.23
C ASP A 115 -10.94 12.06 18.23
N LYS A 116 -11.68 12.78 17.37
CA LYS A 116 -13.13 12.68 17.18
C LYS A 116 -13.50 12.53 15.71
N PRO A 117 -13.07 11.47 15.05
CA PRO A 117 -13.34 11.28 13.64
C PRO A 117 -14.85 11.23 13.37
N ILE A 118 -15.24 11.74 12.20
CA ILE A 118 -16.64 11.65 11.76
C ILE A 118 -16.96 10.19 11.47
N LEU A 119 -17.91 9.63 12.20
CA LEU A 119 -18.35 8.25 12.02
C LEU A 119 -19.50 8.18 11.00
N PRO A 120 -19.46 7.26 10.04
CA PRO A 120 -20.55 7.06 9.10
C PRO A 120 -21.76 6.40 9.79
N HIS A 121 -22.98 6.78 9.38
CA HIS A 121 -24.20 6.12 9.82
C HIS A 121 -24.50 4.81 9.08
N ILE A 122 -23.82 4.58 7.97
CA ILE A 122 -23.95 3.36 7.16
C ILE A 122 -22.77 2.43 7.44
N GLU A 123 -22.97 1.13 7.24
CA GLU A 123 -21.90 0.15 7.32
C GLU A 123 -20.84 0.41 6.24
N ILE A 124 -19.57 0.44 6.63
CA ILE A 124 -18.43 0.66 5.73
C ILE A 124 -17.46 -0.54 5.77
N VAL A 125 -16.64 -0.67 4.73
CA VAL A 125 -15.70 -1.80 4.60
C VAL A 125 -14.67 -1.85 5.73
N HIS A 126 -14.25 -0.69 6.25
CA HIS A 126 -13.23 -0.56 7.28
C HIS A 126 -13.79 0.10 8.56
N ASP A 127 -14.81 -0.52 9.14
CA ASP A 127 -15.48 -0.05 10.36
C ASP A 127 -14.66 -0.40 11.62
N ARG A 128 -13.55 0.31 11.81
CA ARG A 128 -12.57 0.04 12.88
C ARG A 128 -11.67 1.24 13.16
N ALA A 129 -11.07 1.29 14.34
CA ALA A 129 -10.00 2.21 14.65
C ALA A 129 -8.71 1.78 13.96
N VAL A 130 -8.03 2.71 13.27
CA VAL A 130 -6.77 2.43 12.57
C VAL A 130 -5.63 3.13 13.30
N LEU A 131 -4.62 2.36 13.70
CA LEU A 131 -3.36 2.87 14.25
C LEU A 131 -2.25 2.73 13.22
N GLU A 132 -1.80 3.84 12.66
CA GLU A 132 -0.61 3.88 11.83
C GLU A 132 0.63 3.76 12.70
N MET A 133 1.25 2.55 12.74
CA MET A 133 2.41 2.29 13.59
C MET A 133 3.67 2.98 13.09
N PHE A 134 3.90 2.93 11.78
CA PHE A 134 5.06 3.53 11.13
C PHE A 134 4.83 3.77 9.65
N ARG A 135 5.65 4.63 9.06
CA ARG A 135 5.71 4.94 7.63
C ARG A 135 6.98 4.40 7.01
N GLY A 136 6.91 4.02 5.75
CA GLY A 136 8.03 3.48 4.99
C GLY A 136 8.17 1.97 5.11
N CYS A 137 9.12 1.43 4.33
CA CYS A 137 9.47 0.01 4.33
C CYS A 137 10.93 -0.15 3.89
N SER A 138 11.70 -0.97 4.61
CA SER A 138 13.11 -1.25 4.34
C SER A 138 13.34 -2.40 3.35
N ARG A 139 12.29 -3.16 2.98
CA ARG A 139 12.42 -4.46 2.30
C ARG A 139 12.93 -4.40 0.85
N GLY A 140 12.56 -3.41 0.08
CA GLY A 140 13.12 -3.20 -1.27
C GLY A 140 12.58 -4.13 -2.36
N CYS A 141 11.35 -4.62 -2.26
CA CYS A 141 10.68 -5.34 -3.34
C CYS A 141 10.65 -4.48 -4.62
N ARG A 142 11.13 -5.03 -5.76
CA ARG A 142 11.38 -4.25 -6.98
C ARG A 142 10.13 -3.73 -7.68
N PHE A 143 8.96 -4.28 -7.37
CA PHE A 143 7.66 -3.86 -7.91
C PHE A 143 6.93 -2.86 -7.03
N CYS A 144 7.34 -2.71 -5.76
CA CYS A 144 6.53 -2.05 -4.75
C CYS A 144 6.79 -0.54 -4.69
N GLN A 145 5.86 0.25 -5.21
CA GLN A 145 5.93 1.72 -5.16
C GLN A 145 5.87 2.23 -3.71
N ALA A 146 4.97 1.69 -2.89
CA ALA A 146 4.86 2.09 -1.49
C ALA A 146 6.17 1.91 -0.72
N GLY A 147 6.91 0.81 -0.97
CA GLY A 147 8.23 0.57 -0.39
C GLY A 147 9.29 1.59 -0.81
N MET A 148 9.06 2.40 -1.85
CA MET A 148 9.97 3.44 -2.34
C MET A 148 9.53 4.83 -1.91
N ILE A 149 8.28 5.19 -2.19
CA ILE A 149 7.79 6.57 -1.99
C ILE A 149 7.60 6.95 -0.51
N TYR A 150 7.38 6.00 0.38
CA TYR A 150 7.18 6.27 1.81
C TYR A 150 8.47 6.22 2.66
N ARG A 151 9.64 6.00 2.04
CA ARG A 151 10.93 6.08 2.75
C ARG A 151 11.24 7.50 3.22
N PRO A 152 11.98 7.64 4.34
CA PRO A 152 12.56 6.64 5.23
C PRO A 152 11.54 5.96 6.14
N VAL A 153 11.96 4.88 6.84
CA VAL A 153 11.15 4.26 7.90
C VAL A 153 11.17 5.19 9.12
N ARG A 154 10.00 5.48 9.67
CA ARG A 154 9.81 6.29 10.88
C ARG A 154 8.67 5.69 11.67
N GLU A 155 8.98 5.24 12.88
CA GLU A 155 8.05 4.60 13.79
C GLU A 155 7.45 5.62 14.77
N LYS A 156 6.18 5.45 15.12
CA LYS A 156 5.59 6.09 16.30
C LYS A 156 6.03 5.34 17.54
N SER A 157 6.20 6.05 18.63
CA SER A 157 6.49 5.44 19.93
C SER A 157 5.32 4.56 20.39
N GLU A 158 5.61 3.57 21.23
CA GLU A 158 4.60 2.69 21.81
C GLU A 158 3.61 3.50 22.65
N GLU A 159 4.12 4.41 23.47
CA GLU A 159 3.32 5.30 24.34
C GLU A 159 2.33 6.11 23.51
N ARG A 160 2.79 6.67 22.37
CA ARG A 160 1.93 7.45 21.49
C ARG A 160 0.83 6.60 20.87
N LEU A 161 1.14 5.38 20.45
CA LEU A 161 0.14 4.46 19.89
C LEU A 161 -0.89 4.03 20.93
N GLN A 162 -0.49 3.85 22.19
CA GLN A 162 -1.41 3.54 23.30
C GLN A 162 -2.37 4.71 23.55
N GLU A 163 -1.87 5.95 23.64
CA GLU A 163 -2.69 7.15 23.79
C GLU A 163 -3.72 7.31 22.67
N ILE A 164 -3.30 7.09 21.42
CA ILE A 164 -4.18 7.15 20.26
C ILE A 164 -5.25 6.06 20.33
N ALA A 165 -4.89 4.83 20.70
CA ALA A 165 -5.83 3.73 20.83
C ALA A 165 -6.89 4.01 21.88
N ASP A 166 -6.49 4.47 23.08
CA ASP A 166 -7.40 4.81 24.15
C ASP A 166 -8.39 5.90 23.74
N THR A 167 -7.88 6.95 23.10
CA THR A 167 -8.67 8.09 22.65
C THR A 167 -9.67 7.68 21.57
N LEU A 168 -9.22 6.95 20.53
CA LEU A 168 -10.09 6.51 19.44
C LEU A 168 -11.18 5.55 19.94
N ILE A 169 -10.84 4.53 20.71
CA ILE A 169 -11.83 3.56 21.21
C ILE A 169 -12.85 4.25 22.13
N LYS A 170 -12.40 5.18 22.95
CA LYS A 170 -13.31 5.95 23.83
C LYS A 170 -14.29 6.81 23.03
N ASN A 171 -13.81 7.48 21.97
CA ASN A 171 -14.60 8.48 21.25
C ASN A 171 -15.43 7.88 20.11
N THR A 172 -15.03 6.73 19.55
CA THR A 172 -15.72 6.10 18.42
C THR A 172 -16.61 4.92 18.79
N GLY A 173 -16.26 4.22 19.88
CA GLY A 173 -16.94 2.99 20.28
C GLY A 173 -16.64 1.79 19.37
N TYR A 174 -15.62 1.86 18.51
CA TYR A 174 -15.20 0.73 17.68
C TYR A 174 -14.78 -0.47 18.54
N ASN A 175 -15.05 -1.68 18.01
CA ASN A 175 -14.71 -2.95 18.65
C ASN A 175 -13.54 -3.67 17.96
N GLU A 176 -12.84 -3.00 17.04
CA GLU A 176 -11.63 -3.50 16.37
C GLU A 176 -10.60 -2.38 16.24
N ILE A 177 -9.34 -2.72 16.56
CA ILE A 177 -8.16 -1.89 16.28
C ILE A 177 -7.36 -2.58 15.18
N SER A 178 -7.06 -1.85 14.10
CA SER A 178 -6.20 -2.32 13.01
C SER A 178 -4.84 -1.64 13.10
N LEU A 179 -3.78 -2.43 13.29
CA LEU A 179 -2.40 -1.96 13.32
C LEU A 179 -1.88 -1.84 11.90
N MET A 180 -1.86 -0.62 11.36
CA MET A 180 -1.54 -0.34 9.96
C MET A 180 -0.07 0.00 9.76
N SER A 181 0.54 -0.66 8.77
CA SER A 181 1.86 -0.35 8.24
C SER A 181 2.08 -1.09 6.92
N LEU A 182 3.22 -0.88 6.28
CA LEU A 182 3.62 -1.65 5.09
C LEU A 182 4.22 -3.03 5.43
N SER A 183 4.61 -3.26 6.68
CA SER A 183 5.20 -4.52 7.15
C SER A 183 5.08 -4.59 8.68
N SER A 184 3.90 -4.93 9.19
CA SER A 184 3.55 -4.81 10.61
C SER A 184 4.52 -5.52 11.56
N ALA A 185 5.08 -6.65 11.14
CA ALA A 185 6.02 -7.42 11.93
C ALA A 185 7.43 -6.79 12.02
N ASP A 186 7.70 -5.74 11.26
CA ASP A 186 8.97 -5.00 11.33
C ASP A 186 8.93 -3.84 12.36
N TYR A 187 7.78 -3.60 13.01
CA TYR A 187 7.69 -2.62 14.08
C TYR A 187 8.47 -3.08 15.32
N SER A 188 9.34 -2.22 15.83
CA SER A 188 10.33 -2.59 16.86
C SER A 188 9.72 -3.05 18.18
N CYS A 189 8.57 -2.49 18.59
CA CYS A 189 7.87 -2.81 19.84
C CYS A 189 6.53 -3.53 19.61
N LEU A 190 6.43 -4.36 18.53
CA LEU A 190 5.16 -5.02 18.20
C LEU A 190 4.63 -5.95 19.29
N PRO A 191 5.44 -6.83 19.93
CA PRO A 191 4.97 -7.71 20.98
C PRO A 191 4.39 -6.95 22.18
N GLU A 192 5.09 -5.93 22.64
CA GLU A 192 4.74 -5.09 23.78
C GLU A 192 3.44 -4.32 23.50
N LEU A 193 3.35 -3.68 22.33
CA LEU A 193 2.15 -2.96 21.90
C LEU A 193 0.92 -3.88 21.85
N VAL A 194 1.07 -5.09 21.26
CA VAL A 194 -0.05 -6.04 21.18
C VAL A 194 -0.49 -6.51 22.55
N ASP A 195 0.46 -6.81 23.46
CA ASP A 195 0.15 -7.21 24.83
C ASP A 195 -0.60 -6.12 25.58
N HIS A 196 -0.12 -4.89 25.48
CA HIS A 196 -0.78 -3.74 26.10
C HIS A 196 -2.20 -3.55 25.58
N LEU A 197 -2.40 -3.54 24.26
CA LEU A 197 -3.73 -3.35 23.67
C LEU A 197 -4.71 -4.47 24.06
N LEU A 198 -4.27 -5.71 24.06
CA LEU A 198 -5.11 -6.84 24.45
C LEU A 198 -5.51 -6.80 25.92
N GLU A 199 -4.60 -6.41 26.82
CA GLU A 199 -4.90 -6.30 28.26
C GLU A 199 -5.79 -5.10 28.55
N ASN A 200 -5.47 -3.91 27.99
CA ASN A 200 -6.20 -2.67 28.25
C ASN A 200 -7.66 -2.71 27.74
N PHE A 201 -7.90 -3.43 26.63
CA PHE A 201 -9.24 -3.53 26.04
C PHE A 201 -9.94 -4.85 26.26
N LYS A 202 -9.42 -5.72 27.14
CA LYS A 202 -9.96 -7.05 27.44
C LYS A 202 -11.44 -7.04 27.82
N ASP A 203 -11.81 -6.15 28.75
CA ASP A 203 -13.18 -6.06 29.25
C ASP A 203 -14.14 -5.47 28.22
N LYS A 204 -13.63 -4.66 27.29
CA LYS A 204 -14.39 -4.06 26.19
C LYS A 204 -14.53 -4.98 24.98
N ARG A 205 -13.83 -6.14 24.98
CA ARG A 205 -13.80 -7.11 23.88
C ARG A 205 -13.39 -6.51 22.53
N VAL A 206 -12.49 -5.52 22.56
CA VAL A 206 -11.92 -4.96 21.33
C VAL A 206 -10.90 -5.94 20.74
N SER A 207 -11.06 -6.24 19.47
CA SER A 207 -10.13 -7.12 18.74
C SER A 207 -8.97 -6.32 18.15
N VAL A 208 -7.78 -6.93 18.08
CA VAL A 208 -6.61 -6.37 17.39
C VAL A 208 -6.42 -7.10 16.08
N SER A 209 -6.15 -6.37 15.00
CA SER A 209 -5.94 -6.88 13.64
C SER A 209 -4.58 -6.44 13.10
N LEU A 210 -3.85 -7.37 12.48
CA LEU A 210 -2.55 -7.15 11.84
C LEU A 210 -2.66 -7.48 10.34
N PRO A 211 -3.08 -6.53 9.48
CA PRO A 211 -3.36 -6.83 8.08
C PRO A 211 -2.14 -7.10 7.22
N SER A 212 -0.96 -6.60 7.58
CA SER A 212 0.26 -6.61 6.76
C SER A 212 1.35 -7.51 7.34
N LEU A 213 0.99 -8.74 7.71
CA LEU A 213 1.97 -9.73 8.18
C LEU A 213 2.75 -10.32 7.02
N ARG A 214 4.07 -10.26 7.13
CA ARG A 214 4.99 -10.96 6.22
C ARG A 214 5.19 -12.41 6.67
N VAL A 215 5.50 -13.27 5.70
CA VAL A 215 5.70 -14.70 5.93
C VAL A 215 6.94 -14.97 6.77
N ASP A 216 8.04 -14.28 6.47
CA ASP A 216 9.36 -14.42 7.08
C ASP A 216 9.44 -13.90 8.54
N SER A 217 8.47 -13.09 8.95
CA SER A 217 8.41 -12.49 10.29
C SER A 217 7.11 -12.86 11.05
N PHE A 218 6.45 -13.94 10.62
CA PHE A 218 5.22 -14.41 11.26
C PHE A 218 5.46 -14.95 12.67
N SER A 219 5.16 -14.14 13.69
CA SER A 219 5.18 -14.59 15.09
C SER A 219 3.89 -15.31 15.45
N ILE A 220 4.03 -16.61 15.79
CA ILE A 220 2.92 -17.47 16.20
C ILE A 220 2.33 -17.00 17.52
N ASP A 221 3.17 -16.55 18.44
CA ASP A 221 2.72 -16.15 19.76
C ASP A 221 1.84 -14.90 19.69
N ILE A 222 2.22 -13.93 18.88
CA ILE A 222 1.38 -12.75 18.60
C ILE A 222 0.08 -13.17 17.92
N ALA A 223 0.15 -14.03 16.91
CA ALA A 223 -1.03 -14.50 16.19
C ALA A 223 -2.01 -15.27 17.09
N LYS A 224 -1.50 -16.09 18.02
CA LYS A 224 -2.33 -16.78 19.03
C LYS A 224 -3.03 -15.82 19.97
N LYS A 225 -2.31 -14.82 20.48
CA LYS A 225 -2.88 -13.80 21.38
C LYS A 225 -4.03 -13.06 20.70
N ILE A 226 -3.84 -12.60 19.48
CA ILE A 226 -4.87 -11.91 18.69
C ILE A 226 -6.08 -12.80 18.43
N GLN A 227 -5.89 -14.09 18.15
CA GLN A 227 -6.98 -15.02 17.87
C GLN A 227 -7.85 -15.37 19.10
N GLN A 228 -7.39 -15.10 20.31
CA GLN A 228 -8.21 -15.31 21.51
C GLN A 228 -9.48 -14.43 21.50
N VAL A 229 -9.40 -13.26 20.89
CA VAL A 229 -10.54 -12.34 20.80
C VAL A 229 -11.37 -12.63 19.54
N ARG A 230 -10.74 -12.78 18.38
CA ARG A 230 -11.43 -13.02 17.09
C ARG A 230 -10.62 -13.94 16.18
N LYS A 231 -11.25 -15.02 15.70
CA LYS A 231 -10.62 -15.91 14.71
C LYS A 231 -10.58 -15.26 13.32
N SER A 232 -9.40 -15.06 12.78
CA SER A 232 -9.17 -14.58 11.42
C SER A 232 -8.56 -15.66 10.53
N GLY A 233 -8.65 -15.51 9.21
CA GLY A 233 -7.90 -16.32 8.25
C GLY A 233 -6.42 -15.90 8.22
N LEU A 234 -5.55 -16.83 7.79
CA LEU A 234 -4.15 -16.51 7.51
C LEU A 234 -4.04 -15.93 6.11
N THR A 235 -3.41 -14.77 5.98
CA THR A 235 -3.11 -14.14 4.68
C THR A 235 -1.61 -14.02 4.52
N LEU A 236 -1.07 -14.57 3.43
CA LEU A 236 0.34 -14.55 3.09
C LEU A 236 0.51 -14.01 1.68
N ALA A 237 1.60 -13.29 1.43
CA ALA A 237 1.92 -12.71 0.14
C ALA A 237 3.28 -13.21 -0.38
N PRO A 238 3.36 -14.44 -0.92
CA PRO A 238 4.57 -14.92 -1.59
C PRO A 238 4.94 -14.11 -2.82
N GLU A 239 3.95 -13.52 -3.49
CA GLU A 239 3.98 -12.73 -4.74
C GLU A 239 4.36 -13.54 -5.99
N ALA A 240 5.16 -14.59 -5.86
CA ALA A 240 5.55 -15.46 -6.98
C ALA A 240 5.61 -16.94 -6.58
N GLY A 241 5.33 -17.83 -7.53
CA GLY A 241 5.23 -19.27 -7.30
C GLY A 241 6.58 -19.96 -7.09
N THR A 242 7.62 -19.51 -7.76
CA THR A 242 8.96 -20.11 -7.71
C THR A 242 9.95 -19.27 -6.92
N GLN A 243 10.99 -19.90 -6.34
CA GLN A 243 12.07 -19.16 -5.68
C GLN A 243 12.77 -18.21 -6.64
N ARG A 244 13.04 -18.67 -7.87
CA ARG A 244 13.62 -17.84 -8.91
C ARG A 244 12.88 -16.51 -9.09
N MET A 245 11.55 -16.56 -9.18
CA MET A 245 10.76 -15.34 -9.36
C MET A 245 10.71 -14.49 -8.08
N ARG A 246 10.68 -15.10 -6.90
CA ARG A 246 10.79 -14.34 -5.63
C ARG A 246 12.12 -13.60 -5.55
N ASP A 247 13.20 -14.18 -6.05
CA ASP A 247 14.52 -13.53 -6.12
C ASP A 247 14.55 -12.41 -7.18
N VAL A 248 13.94 -12.62 -8.34
CA VAL A 248 13.79 -11.59 -9.39
C VAL A 248 13.07 -10.36 -8.87
N ILE A 249 11.99 -10.52 -8.11
CA ILE A 249 11.23 -9.41 -7.52
C ILE A 249 11.81 -8.89 -6.20
N ASN A 250 12.92 -9.47 -5.71
CA ASN A 250 13.54 -9.17 -4.43
C ASN A 250 12.56 -9.25 -3.25
N LYS A 251 11.75 -10.33 -3.20
CA LYS A 251 10.76 -10.48 -2.13
C LYS A 251 11.40 -10.86 -0.80
N GLY A 252 12.56 -11.55 -0.83
CA GLY A 252 13.30 -11.98 0.37
C GLY A 252 12.53 -12.98 1.23
N VAL A 253 11.70 -13.85 0.61
CA VAL A 253 10.93 -14.92 1.26
C VAL A 253 11.28 -16.23 0.59
N THR A 254 11.67 -17.22 1.38
CA THR A 254 11.96 -18.58 0.89
C THR A 254 10.72 -19.46 0.91
N GLU A 255 10.79 -20.61 0.27
CA GLU A 255 9.72 -21.59 0.35
C GLU A 255 9.63 -22.19 1.76
N GLU A 256 10.77 -22.38 2.43
CA GLU A 256 10.83 -22.85 3.80
C GLU A 256 10.11 -21.89 4.75
N ASP A 257 10.24 -20.57 4.57
CA ASP A 257 9.52 -19.57 5.35
C ASP A 257 8.00 -19.73 5.17
N ILE A 258 7.54 -19.90 3.92
CA ILE A 258 6.12 -20.08 3.61
C ILE A 258 5.57 -21.35 4.24
N MET A 259 6.26 -22.48 4.04
CA MET A 259 5.84 -23.78 4.58
C MET A 259 5.90 -23.80 6.10
N GLY A 260 6.94 -23.18 6.69
CA GLY A 260 7.08 -23.04 8.14
C GLY A 260 5.96 -22.21 8.77
N ALA A 261 5.61 -21.07 8.19
CA ALA A 261 4.48 -20.24 8.63
C ALA A 261 3.16 -21.00 8.53
N CYS A 262 2.92 -21.71 7.42
CA CYS A 262 1.74 -22.55 7.23
C CYS A 262 1.68 -23.69 8.23
N ALA A 263 2.77 -24.45 8.44
CA ALA A 263 2.83 -25.56 9.39
C ALA A 263 2.48 -25.08 10.80
N ASN A 264 3.05 -23.97 11.19
CA ASN A 264 2.80 -23.36 12.49
C ASN A 264 1.34 -22.92 12.66
N ALA A 265 0.78 -22.26 11.64
CA ALA A 265 -0.63 -21.88 11.65
C ALA A 265 -1.55 -23.11 11.74
N PHE A 266 -1.27 -24.16 10.99
CA PHE A 266 -2.07 -25.39 10.99
C PHE A 266 -2.03 -26.09 12.34
N LYS A 267 -0.86 -26.23 12.97
CA LYS A 267 -0.74 -26.77 14.34
C LYS A 267 -1.64 -26.03 15.32
N ASN A 268 -1.81 -24.71 15.12
CA ASN A 268 -2.63 -23.85 15.97
C ASN A 268 -4.09 -23.67 15.50
N GLY A 269 -4.55 -24.47 14.53
CA GLY A 269 -5.97 -24.60 14.22
C GLY A 269 -6.49 -23.72 13.07
N TRP A 270 -5.61 -23.03 12.32
CA TRP A 270 -6.04 -22.34 11.11
C TRP A 270 -6.50 -23.33 10.05
N LYS A 271 -7.62 -23.01 9.39
CA LYS A 271 -8.25 -23.83 8.34
C LYS A 271 -8.53 -23.06 7.06
N LYS A 272 -8.11 -21.79 7.01
CA LYS A 272 -8.25 -20.93 5.83
C LYS A 272 -6.95 -20.18 5.60
N VAL A 273 -6.44 -20.26 4.38
CA VAL A 273 -5.25 -19.53 3.94
C VAL A 273 -5.59 -18.76 2.67
N LYS A 274 -5.20 -17.50 2.63
CA LYS A 274 -5.26 -16.66 1.42
C LYS A 274 -3.83 -16.35 0.98
N LEU A 275 -3.53 -16.66 -0.28
CA LEU A 275 -2.22 -16.44 -0.88
C LEU A 275 -2.34 -15.38 -1.96
N TYR A 276 -1.50 -14.34 -1.88
CA TYR A 276 -1.41 -13.33 -2.92
C TYR A 276 -0.23 -13.57 -3.84
N PHE A 277 -0.49 -13.45 -5.13
CA PHE A 277 0.51 -13.56 -6.19
C PHE A 277 0.31 -12.48 -7.25
N MET A 278 1.34 -12.27 -8.04
CA MET A 278 1.30 -11.48 -9.27
C MET A 278 1.60 -12.36 -10.48
N MET A 279 1.07 -11.98 -11.65
CA MET A 279 1.42 -12.55 -12.96
C MET A 279 1.82 -11.45 -13.95
N GLY A 280 2.54 -11.83 -14.98
CA GLY A 280 3.10 -10.88 -15.93
C GLY A 280 4.35 -10.18 -15.42
N LEU A 281 5.02 -10.75 -14.43
CA LEU A 281 6.27 -10.24 -13.88
C LEU A 281 7.41 -10.29 -14.93
N PRO A 282 8.37 -9.35 -14.85
CA PRO A 282 9.55 -9.41 -15.72
C PRO A 282 10.24 -10.77 -15.67
N THR A 283 10.53 -11.36 -16.82
CA THR A 283 11.16 -12.69 -17.02
C THR A 283 10.32 -13.90 -16.58
N GLU A 284 9.04 -13.72 -16.27
CA GLU A 284 8.15 -14.82 -15.88
C GLU A 284 7.92 -15.81 -17.02
N THR A 285 7.97 -17.09 -16.72
CA THR A 285 7.68 -18.21 -17.63
C THR A 285 6.42 -18.98 -17.19
N ASP A 286 5.94 -19.89 -18.03
CA ASP A 286 4.80 -20.75 -17.69
C ASP A 286 5.13 -21.72 -16.53
N GLU A 287 6.40 -22.09 -16.34
CA GLU A 287 6.87 -22.86 -15.19
C GLU A 287 6.73 -22.06 -13.88
N ASP A 288 6.95 -20.75 -13.93
CA ASP A 288 6.77 -19.89 -12.76
C ASP A 288 5.28 -19.76 -12.38
N LEU A 289 4.40 -19.69 -13.37
CA LEU A 289 2.95 -19.73 -13.15
C LEU A 289 2.52 -21.09 -12.59
N LYS A 290 3.04 -22.20 -13.14
CA LYS A 290 2.81 -23.54 -12.60
C LYS A 290 3.28 -23.63 -11.15
N GLY A 291 4.39 -23.00 -10.80
CA GLY A 291 4.88 -22.90 -9.43
C GLY A 291 3.87 -22.32 -8.42
N ILE A 292 2.95 -21.46 -8.86
CA ILE A 292 1.86 -20.96 -8.00
C ILE A 292 0.90 -22.09 -7.62
N ALA A 293 0.49 -22.91 -8.60
CA ALA A 293 -0.40 -24.05 -8.36
C ALA A 293 0.29 -25.14 -7.52
N ASP A 294 1.56 -25.41 -7.83
CA ASP A 294 2.36 -26.41 -7.11
C ASP A 294 2.55 -26.00 -5.64
N LEU A 295 2.84 -24.74 -5.35
CA LEU A 295 2.97 -24.22 -3.98
C LEU A 295 1.66 -24.35 -3.21
N ALA A 296 0.53 -23.99 -3.83
CA ALA A 296 -0.78 -24.12 -3.19
C ALA A 296 -1.13 -25.59 -2.87
N ASN A 297 -0.81 -26.51 -3.76
CA ASN A 297 -1.01 -27.95 -3.53
C ASN A 297 -0.09 -28.47 -2.40
N ARG A 298 1.20 -28.10 -2.37
CA ARG A 298 2.10 -28.48 -1.27
C ARG A 298 1.61 -27.96 0.10
N ILE A 299 1.08 -26.76 0.16
CA ILE A 299 0.48 -26.22 1.39
C ILE A 299 -0.74 -27.04 1.81
N HIS A 300 -1.56 -27.49 0.86
CA HIS A 300 -2.72 -28.34 1.15
C HIS A 300 -2.29 -29.73 1.64
N GLU A 301 -1.28 -30.32 1.06
CA GLU A 301 -0.68 -31.60 1.47
C GLU A 301 -0.07 -31.49 2.87
N LEU A 302 0.71 -30.45 3.14
CA LEU A 302 1.26 -30.15 4.47
C LEU A 302 0.17 -30.09 5.55
N TYR A 303 -0.98 -29.50 5.23
CA TYR A 303 -2.11 -29.50 6.16
C TYR A 303 -2.62 -30.91 6.45
N HIS A 304 -2.74 -31.73 5.39
CA HIS A 304 -3.15 -33.15 5.55
C HIS A 304 -2.15 -33.93 6.42
N GLU A 305 -0.85 -33.76 6.20
CA GLU A 305 0.20 -34.40 7.00
C GLU A 305 0.08 -34.02 8.49
N ILE A 306 -0.19 -32.76 8.79
CA ILE A 306 -0.27 -32.25 10.18
C ILE A 306 -1.58 -32.64 10.86
N LYS A 307 -2.71 -32.64 10.14
CA LYS A 307 -4.06 -32.78 10.71
C LYS A 307 -4.77 -34.07 10.36
N GLY A 308 -4.27 -34.85 9.41
CA GLY A 308 -4.96 -36.05 8.90
C GLY A 308 -6.29 -35.74 8.19
N ARG A 309 -6.49 -34.52 7.69
CA ARG A 309 -7.75 -34.04 7.11
C ARG A 309 -7.49 -33.23 5.85
N TYR A 310 -8.51 -33.12 4.98
CA TYR A 310 -8.48 -32.34 3.75
C TYR A 310 -9.46 -31.13 3.79
N ASP A 311 -9.79 -30.62 4.97
CA ASP A 311 -10.76 -29.54 5.14
C ASP A 311 -10.14 -28.11 5.12
N LEU A 312 -8.84 -28.00 4.76
CA LEU A 312 -8.19 -26.71 4.49
C LEU A 312 -8.83 -26.03 3.27
N ARG A 313 -9.13 -24.75 3.38
CA ARG A 313 -9.55 -23.92 2.26
C ARG A 313 -8.43 -22.94 1.91
N ILE A 314 -7.98 -22.99 0.67
CA ILE A 314 -6.98 -22.05 0.15
C ILE A 314 -7.66 -21.14 -0.88
N THR A 315 -7.39 -19.84 -0.79
CA THR A 315 -7.71 -18.87 -1.84
C THR A 315 -6.42 -18.35 -2.43
N VAL A 316 -6.17 -18.64 -3.70
CA VAL A 316 -5.08 -18.07 -4.50
C VAL A 316 -5.63 -16.84 -5.21
N SER A 317 -5.15 -15.67 -4.85
CA SER A 317 -5.57 -14.38 -5.43
C SER A 317 -4.41 -13.81 -6.23
N VAL A 318 -4.63 -13.59 -7.53
CA VAL A 318 -3.58 -13.17 -8.46
C VAL A 318 -3.94 -11.84 -9.10
N SER A 319 -3.03 -10.87 -9.04
CA SER A 319 -3.13 -9.59 -9.72
C SER A 319 -2.15 -9.50 -10.88
N SER A 320 -2.46 -8.68 -11.89
CA SER A 320 -1.52 -8.39 -12.97
C SER A 320 -0.41 -7.45 -12.49
N PHE A 321 0.81 -7.68 -12.94
CA PHE A 321 1.91 -6.74 -12.74
C PHE A 321 1.66 -5.48 -13.55
N VAL A 322 1.81 -4.33 -12.89
CA VAL A 322 1.79 -3.01 -13.49
C VAL A 322 3.09 -2.30 -13.11
N PRO A 323 3.91 -1.84 -14.08
CA PRO A 323 5.09 -1.03 -13.78
C PRO A 323 4.68 0.24 -13.03
N LYS A 324 5.29 0.47 -11.88
CA LYS A 324 4.99 1.65 -11.05
C LYS A 324 6.15 2.63 -11.09
N PRO A 325 5.90 3.95 -11.18
CA PRO A 325 6.96 4.96 -11.13
C PRO A 325 7.73 4.88 -9.81
N PHE A 326 9.00 5.28 -9.84
CA PHE A 326 9.96 5.25 -8.73
C PHE A 326 10.35 3.86 -8.23
N THR A 327 9.94 2.79 -8.92
CA THR A 327 10.36 1.42 -8.60
C THR A 327 11.50 0.96 -9.50
N PRO A 328 12.32 -0.03 -9.10
CA PRO A 328 13.28 -0.65 -10.00
C PRO A 328 12.66 -1.23 -11.28
N PHE A 329 11.38 -1.62 -11.23
CA PHE A 329 10.67 -2.17 -12.40
C PHE A 329 9.90 -1.13 -13.22
N GLN A 330 10.05 0.17 -12.95
CA GLN A 330 9.32 1.23 -13.67
C GLN A 330 9.53 1.24 -15.20
N TRP A 331 10.67 0.71 -15.67
CA TRP A 331 11.01 0.66 -17.10
C TRP A 331 10.79 -0.71 -17.74
N MET A 332 10.21 -1.67 -16.99
CA MET A 332 9.89 -2.98 -17.52
C MET A 332 8.60 -2.94 -18.34
N PRO A 333 8.51 -3.70 -19.44
CA PRO A 333 7.26 -3.76 -20.20
C PRO A 333 6.16 -4.44 -19.40
N GLN A 334 4.94 -3.94 -19.56
CA GLN A 334 3.73 -4.61 -19.10
C GLN A 334 3.29 -5.65 -20.16
N CYS A 335 2.78 -6.78 -19.71
CA CYS A 335 2.15 -7.74 -20.61
C CYS A 335 0.89 -7.15 -21.26
N SER A 336 0.62 -7.53 -22.52
CA SER A 336 -0.65 -7.17 -23.16
C SER A 336 -1.86 -7.82 -22.46
N VAL A 337 -3.05 -7.29 -22.70
CA VAL A 337 -4.30 -7.84 -22.16
C VAL A 337 -4.46 -9.31 -22.56
N GLU A 338 -4.22 -9.62 -23.83
CA GLU A 338 -4.33 -10.99 -24.38
C GLU A 338 -3.35 -11.96 -23.71
N GLU A 339 -2.12 -11.51 -23.45
CA GLU A 339 -1.13 -12.34 -22.76
C GLU A 339 -1.49 -12.57 -21.29
N ILE A 340 -2.03 -11.57 -20.59
CA ILE A 340 -2.55 -11.73 -19.22
C ILE A 340 -3.73 -12.71 -19.22
N GLU A 341 -4.68 -12.58 -20.16
CA GLU A 341 -5.81 -13.50 -20.29
C GLU A 341 -5.34 -14.92 -20.57
N ARG A 342 -4.36 -15.12 -21.46
CA ARG A 342 -3.74 -16.43 -21.71
C ARG A 342 -3.17 -17.03 -20.42
N LYS A 343 -2.38 -16.26 -19.70
CA LYS A 343 -1.78 -16.67 -18.42
C LYS A 343 -2.82 -17.01 -17.37
N GLN A 344 -3.89 -16.24 -17.28
CA GLN A 344 -5.03 -16.49 -16.38
C GLN A 344 -5.71 -17.82 -16.69
N GLN A 345 -5.99 -18.10 -17.96
CA GLN A 345 -6.60 -19.36 -18.39
C GLN A 345 -5.65 -20.55 -18.17
N TYR A 346 -4.35 -20.38 -18.48
CA TYR A 346 -3.35 -21.40 -18.21
C TYR A 346 -3.31 -21.74 -16.71
N LEU A 347 -3.15 -20.76 -15.85
CA LEU A 347 -3.10 -20.98 -14.41
C LEU A 347 -4.42 -21.59 -13.88
N LYS A 348 -5.58 -21.16 -14.42
CA LYS A 348 -6.88 -21.72 -14.07
C LYS A 348 -6.97 -23.21 -14.36
N SER A 349 -6.40 -23.67 -15.49
CA SER A 349 -6.41 -25.09 -15.88
C SER A 349 -5.60 -26.00 -14.94
N LEU A 350 -4.66 -25.43 -14.18
CA LEU A 350 -3.80 -26.18 -13.25
C LEU A 350 -4.47 -26.43 -11.87
N PHE A 351 -5.53 -25.67 -11.54
CA PHE A 351 -6.26 -25.87 -10.28
C PHE A 351 -7.36 -26.90 -10.43
N THR A 352 -7.06 -28.15 -10.09
CA THR A 352 -8.02 -29.28 -10.10
C THR A 352 -8.56 -29.61 -8.70
N ASN A 353 -7.89 -29.11 -7.64
CA ASN A 353 -8.28 -29.36 -6.24
C ASN A 353 -9.46 -28.45 -5.84
N ARG A 354 -10.63 -29.05 -5.53
CA ARG A 354 -11.84 -28.31 -5.11
C ARG A 354 -11.70 -27.45 -3.86
N HIS A 355 -10.65 -27.67 -3.06
CA HIS A 355 -10.36 -26.89 -1.85
C HIS A 355 -9.51 -25.66 -2.11
N ILE A 356 -9.02 -25.50 -3.34
CA ILE A 356 -8.23 -24.35 -3.78
C ILE A 356 -9.09 -23.49 -4.70
N LYS A 357 -9.47 -22.30 -4.23
CA LYS A 357 -10.20 -21.33 -5.02
C LYS A 357 -9.19 -20.39 -5.71
N TYR A 358 -9.23 -20.32 -7.03
CA TYR A 358 -8.50 -19.34 -7.83
C TYR A 358 -9.35 -18.09 -8.04
N ALA A 359 -8.79 -16.92 -7.79
CA ALA A 359 -9.38 -15.61 -8.02
C ALA A 359 -8.33 -14.70 -8.69
N TYR A 360 -8.74 -13.91 -9.65
CA TYR A 360 -7.86 -12.98 -10.36
C TYR A 360 -8.61 -11.68 -10.71
N HIS A 361 -7.84 -10.62 -10.94
CA HIS A 361 -8.37 -9.35 -11.38
C HIS A 361 -8.54 -9.35 -12.91
N ASP A 362 -9.49 -8.58 -13.40
CA ASP A 362 -9.67 -8.38 -14.84
C ASP A 362 -8.42 -7.77 -15.48
N ALA A 363 -7.99 -8.31 -16.63
CA ALA A 363 -6.76 -7.88 -17.31
C ALA A 363 -6.84 -6.42 -17.78
N LYS A 364 -8.03 -5.96 -18.21
CA LYS A 364 -8.25 -4.59 -18.67
C LYS A 364 -8.12 -3.56 -17.55
N THR A 365 -8.50 -3.95 -16.31
CA THR A 365 -8.30 -3.06 -15.14
C THR A 365 -6.82 -2.76 -14.94
N GLY A 366 -5.93 -3.77 -15.02
CA GLY A 366 -4.49 -3.57 -14.93
C GLY A 366 -3.92 -2.73 -16.08
N TYR A 367 -4.51 -2.83 -17.27
CA TYR A 367 -4.13 -1.99 -18.41
C TYR A 367 -4.48 -0.51 -18.18
N ILE A 368 -5.70 -0.22 -17.71
CA ILE A 368 -6.13 1.14 -17.39
C ILE A 368 -5.27 1.74 -16.27
N GLU A 369 -4.95 0.96 -15.25
CA GLU A 369 -4.07 1.39 -14.15
C GLU A 369 -2.68 1.80 -14.64
N ALA A 370 -2.17 1.18 -15.71
CA ALA A 370 -0.88 1.52 -16.28
C ALA A 370 -0.89 2.78 -17.15
N VAL A 371 -2.06 3.16 -17.67
CA VAL A 371 -2.25 4.39 -18.47
C VAL A 371 -2.37 5.62 -17.57
N LEU A 372 -2.96 5.48 -16.41
CA LEU A 372 -3.15 6.52 -15.40
C LEU A 372 -1.97 6.58 -14.42
#